data_087b4e737e762619766188b0308edfce
#
_entry.id   087b4e737e762619766188b0308edfce
#
_cell.length_a   1.000
_cell.length_b   1.000
_cell.length_c   1.000
_cell.angle_alpha   90.00
_cell.angle_beta   90.00
_cell.angle_gamma   90.00
#
_symmetry.space_group_name_H-M   'P 1'
#
loop_
_entity.id
_entity.type
_entity.pdbx_description
1 polymer ?
#
loop_
_entity_poly.entity_id
_entity_poly.type
_entity_poly.pdbx_seq_one_letter_code
_entity_poly.pdbx_strand_id
1 'polypeptide(L)'
;MKRVVIVGGGYAGTLLARALDPIAEVVLIEPKAAFVHNVAAIRAVVDPAWLDKLILPYDHLLKRGRVLRDRVIAIEGDGVRLAASGSLEGDILIVATGSKYAQPFKASGDSISDFRSALLHAHEQLKAARSVAIVGAGAVGVELAGEIATGMPGKQIDLISATAMLFPDFTPALGRRLGAELAAMDVSVHLGATAEGLREIMRPTSGPLAIAGQSSFAADLIFPVMGAKPDNALLKALPGAAFDPLGRVAVDKWLRPGGARNVFALGDVAATGDLMTIVAISRQAPWLAKAIKAVIAGRALEKLPHYSPWIAPPILVPLGPKRGASVLPLTKSGFAVGGFPTSLIKGKSLFIPRYRKEFGVIDRWDKKAAAWNPRRDESTSTIT
;
A
#
# COMPACT_ATOMS: atom_id res chain seq x y z
N MET A 1 -18.79 7.76 26.37
CA MET A 1 -18.09 8.06 25.13
C MET A 1 -18.38 6.88 24.20
N LYS A 2 -18.62 7.13 22.90
CA LYS A 2 -18.88 6.05 21.94
C LYS A 2 -17.60 5.23 21.72
N ARG A 3 -17.73 3.91 21.67
CA ARG A 3 -16.61 3.00 21.34
C ARG A 3 -16.58 2.74 19.85
N VAL A 4 -15.41 2.99 19.23
CA VAL A 4 -15.13 2.71 17.83
C VAL A 4 -14.10 1.58 17.75
N VAL A 5 -14.54 0.45 17.23
CA VAL A 5 -13.68 -0.73 16.98
C VAL A 5 -13.22 -0.71 15.53
N ILE A 6 -11.91 -0.72 15.32
CA ILE A 6 -11.30 -0.69 13.99
C ILE A 6 -10.52 -1.99 13.78
N VAL A 7 -10.87 -2.75 12.75
CA VAL A 7 -10.25 -4.04 12.44
C VAL A 7 -9.24 -3.87 11.31
N GLY A 8 -7.97 -4.04 11.63
CA GLY A 8 -6.84 -3.90 10.73
C GLY A 8 -6.02 -2.63 10.93
N GLY A 9 -4.77 -2.80 11.34
CA GLY A 9 -3.79 -1.73 11.60
C GLY A 9 -2.96 -1.31 10.38
N GLY A 10 -3.52 -1.44 9.16
CA GLY A 10 -2.92 -0.93 7.94
C GLY A 10 -3.09 0.58 7.76
N TYR A 11 -2.84 1.08 6.56
CA TYR A 11 -2.93 2.52 6.24
C TYR A 11 -4.28 3.14 6.60
N ALA A 12 -5.38 2.47 6.26
CA ALA A 12 -6.72 2.99 6.50
C ALA A 12 -7.08 2.99 7.99
N GLY A 13 -6.83 1.87 8.67
CA GLY A 13 -7.16 1.74 10.09
C GLY A 13 -6.37 2.67 10.97
N THR A 14 -5.06 2.80 10.76
CA THR A 14 -4.20 3.72 11.55
C THR A 14 -4.57 5.19 11.37
N LEU A 15 -4.88 5.59 10.11
CA LEU A 15 -5.30 6.96 9.83
C LEU A 15 -6.63 7.29 10.50
N LEU A 16 -7.60 6.37 10.44
CA LEU A 16 -8.90 6.53 11.13
C LEU A 16 -8.75 6.52 12.65
N ALA A 17 -7.99 5.57 13.19
CA ALA A 17 -7.78 5.44 14.62
C ALA A 17 -7.24 6.76 15.20
N ARG A 18 -6.19 7.33 14.60
CA ARG A 18 -5.64 8.64 15.00
C ARG A 18 -6.64 9.78 14.87
N ALA A 19 -7.45 9.79 13.80
CA ALA A 19 -8.41 10.85 13.57
C ALA A 19 -9.58 10.82 14.55
N LEU A 20 -9.95 9.63 15.09
CA LEU A 20 -11.06 9.43 16.00
C LEU A 20 -10.62 9.40 17.47
N ASP A 21 -9.36 9.11 17.78
CA ASP A 21 -8.78 9.02 19.11
C ASP A 21 -9.12 10.20 20.05
N PRO A 22 -9.17 11.48 19.59
CA PRO A 22 -9.51 12.59 20.46
C PRO A 22 -10.97 12.61 20.95
N ILE A 23 -11.90 11.89 20.27
CA ILE A 23 -13.34 12.06 20.45
C ILE A 23 -14.12 10.77 20.74
N ALA A 24 -13.47 9.62 20.66
CA ALA A 24 -14.06 8.30 20.86
C ALA A 24 -13.15 7.41 21.71
N GLU A 25 -13.72 6.34 22.30
CA GLU A 25 -12.94 5.23 22.82
C GLU A 25 -12.52 4.36 21.63
N VAL A 26 -11.31 4.57 21.11
CA VAL A 26 -10.80 3.84 19.93
C VAL A 26 -10.10 2.57 20.37
N VAL A 27 -10.53 1.43 19.81
CA VAL A 27 -9.80 0.16 19.89
C VAL A 27 -9.43 -0.27 18.48
N LEU A 28 -8.15 -0.18 18.14
CA LEU A 28 -7.60 -0.68 16.90
C LEU A 28 -7.11 -2.11 17.11
N ILE A 29 -7.67 -3.07 16.40
CA ILE A 29 -7.31 -4.48 16.51
C ILE A 29 -6.40 -4.85 15.34
N GLU A 30 -5.19 -5.31 15.68
CA GLU A 30 -4.17 -5.68 14.69
C GLU A 30 -3.28 -6.81 15.27
N PRO A 31 -3.19 -7.96 14.60
CA PRO A 31 -2.37 -9.07 15.09
C PRO A 31 -0.87 -8.83 15.01
N LYS A 32 -0.39 -8.00 14.07
CA LYS A 32 1.04 -7.68 13.97
C LYS A 32 1.51 -6.72 15.05
N ALA A 33 2.74 -6.93 15.53
CA ALA A 33 3.37 -6.08 16.55
C ALA A 33 3.71 -4.67 16.04
N ALA A 34 3.79 -4.47 14.72
CA ALA A 34 4.15 -3.20 14.13
C ALA A 34 3.44 -3.00 12.78
N PHE A 35 3.24 -1.75 12.42
CA PHE A 35 2.84 -1.36 11.07
C PHE A 35 4.00 -1.59 10.10
N VAL A 36 3.69 -2.16 8.94
CA VAL A 36 4.62 -2.31 7.84
C VAL A 36 4.26 -1.33 6.72
N HIS A 37 5.17 -0.43 6.41
CA HIS A 37 5.02 0.53 5.32
C HIS A 37 5.35 -0.13 3.99
N ASN A 38 4.39 -0.89 3.44
CA ASN A 38 4.55 -1.76 2.26
C ASN A 38 5.10 -1.03 1.03
N VAL A 39 4.80 0.28 0.86
CA VAL A 39 5.31 1.08 -0.26
C VAL A 39 6.84 1.10 -0.30
N ALA A 40 7.49 1.07 0.85
CA ALA A 40 8.95 1.06 0.93
C ALA A 40 9.56 -0.37 0.88
N ALA A 41 8.74 -1.43 0.99
CA ALA A 41 9.23 -2.80 0.89
C ALA A 41 9.86 -3.11 -0.46
N ILE A 42 9.38 -2.47 -1.54
CA ILE A 42 9.93 -2.61 -2.89
C ILE A 42 11.41 -2.20 -2.91
N ARG A 43 11.74 -1.04 -2.32
CA ARG A 43 13.14 -0.59 -2.22
C ARG A 43 13.94 -1.41 -1.23
N ALA A 44 13.32 -1.84 -0.13
CA ALA A 44 14.00 -2.64 0.89
C ALA A 44 14.47 -4.02 0.38
N VAL A 45 13.81 -4.59 -0.65
CA VAL A 45 14.29 -5.79 -1.33
C VAL A 45 15.60 -5.54 -2.07
N VAL A 46 15.80 -4.35 -2.59
CA VAL A 46 17.02 -3.95 -3.30
C VAL A 46 18.10 -3.45 -2.33
N ASP A 47 17.68 -2.67 -1.32
CA ASP A 47 18.55 -2.11 -0.28
C ASP A 47 17.98 -2.39 1.13
N PRO A 48 18.45 -3.45 1.82
CA PRO A 48 17.97 -3.82 3.14
C PRO A 48 18.14 -2.75 4.23
N ALA A 49 18.93 -1.71 4.03
CA ALA A 49 19.03 -0.58 4.96
C ALA A 49 17.70 0.20 5.11
N TRP A 50 16.73 -0.06 4.23
CA TRP A 50 15.38 0.49 4.35
C TRP A 50 14.48 -0.32 5.28
N LEU A 51 14.84 -1.56 5.63
CA LEU A 51 13.98 -2.49 6.37
C LEU A 51 13.57 -1.94 7.75
N ASP A 52 14.50 -1.36 8.49
CA ASP A 52 14.20 -0.77 9.80
C ASP A 52 13.39 0.54 9.71
N LYS A 53 13.45 1.22 8.56
CA LYS A 53 12.72 2.47 8.34
C LYS A 53 11.24 2.25 8.09
N LEU A 54 10.87 1.09 7.56
CA LEU A 54 9.49 0.79 7.14
C LEU A 54 8.66 0.03 8.18
N ILE A 55 9.27 -0.46 9.26
CA ILE A 55 8.59 -1.16 10.36
C ILE A 55 8.40 -0.16 11.51
N LEU A 56 7.15 0.18 11.82
CA LEU A 56 6.80 1.24 12.76
C LEU A 56 5.97 0.67 13.90
N PRO A 57 6.47 0.72 15.17
CA PRO A 57 5.71 0.30 16.34
C PRO A 57 4.41 1.11 16.51
N TYR A 58 3.38 0.49 17.09
CA TYR A 58 2.11 1.15 17.36
C TYR A 58 2.10 1.96 18.66
N ASP A 59 3.15 1.90 19.47
CA ASP A 59 3.20 2.41 20.86
C ASP A 59 2.80 3.88 21.00
N HIS A 60 3.10 4.69 20.02
CA HIS A 60 2.77 6.14 20.04
C HIS A 60 1.72 6.54 19.01
N LEU A 61 1.00 5.55 18.42
CA LEU A 61 -0.01 5.81 17.40
C LEU A 61 -1.22 6.57 17.98
N LEU A 62 -1.69 6.17 19.16
CA LEU A 62 -2.86 6.72 19.83
C LEU A 62 -2.46 7.35 21.17
N LYS A 63 -3.21 8.37 21.61
CA LYS A 63 -3.01 9.06 22.89
C LYS A 63 -3.97 8.62 23.97
N ARG A 64 -5.18 8.22 23.61
CA ARG A 64 -6.30 7.88 24.50
C ARG A 64 -6.83 6.48 24.25
N GLY A 65 -6.95 6.07 22.99
CA GLY A 65 -7.32 4.72 22.58
C GLY A 65 -6.19 3.73 22.78
N ARG A 66 -6.42 2.50 22.36
CA ARG A 66 -5.42 1.43 22.43
C ARG A 66 -5.35 0.62 21.14
N VAL A 67 -4.19 0.04 20.90
CA VAL A 67 -4.00 -1.00 19.89
C VAL A 67 -4.05 -2.35 20.60
N LEU A 68 -5.03 -3.17 20.23
CA LEU A 68 -5.20 -4.52 20.77
C LEU A 68 -4.52 -5.50 19.82
N ARG A 69 -3.48 -6.15 20.30
CA ARG A 69 -2.74 -7.15 19.51
C ARG A 69 -3.49 -8.48 19.54
N ASP A 70 -4.48 -8.60 18.67
CA ASP A 70 -5.30 -9.81 18.50
C ASP A 70 -5.82 -9.89 17.06
N ARG A 71 -6.43 -11.01 16.72
CA ARG A 71 -7.06 -11.25 15.43
C ARG A 71 -8.58 -11.31 15.58
N VAL A 72 -9.29 -10.50 14.82
CA VAL A 72 -10.74 -10.66 14.68
C VAL A 72 -11.03 -11.89 13.83
N ILE A 73 -11.86 -12.80 14.34
CA ILE A 73 -12.25 -14.04 13.66
C ILE A 73 -13.72 -14.06 13.22
N ALA A 74 -14.57 -13.21 13.81
CA ALA A 74 -15.95 -13.02 13.39
C ALA A 74 -16.46 -11.62 13.74
N ILE A 75 -17.47 -11.16 13.00
CA ILE A 75 -18.34 -10.05 13.34
C ILE A 75 -19.61 -10.63 13.92
N GLU A 76 -19.98 -10.26 15.14
CA GLU A 76 -21.13 -10.83 15.86
C GLU A 76 -21.93 -9.70 16.55
N GLY A 77 -23.22 -9.57 16.18
CA GLY A 77 -24.05 -8.48 16.75
C GLY A 77 -23.44 -7.10 16.50
N ASP A 78 -23.28 -6.35 17.58
CA ASP A 78 -22.67 -5.01 17.59
C ASP A 78 -21.16 -5.05 17.89
N GLY A 79 -20.49 -6.18 17.69
CA GLY A 79 -19.08 -6.34 18.06
C GLY A 79 -18.33 -7.33 17.21
N VAL A 80 -17.20 -7.75 17.75
CA VAL A 80 -16.29 -8.70 17.12
C VAL A 80 -15.88 -9.79 18.10
N ARG A 81 -15.68 -11.00 17.58
CA ARG A 81 -15.05 -12.09 18.32
C ARG A 81 -13.55 -12.12 17.96
N LEU A 82 -12.75 -12.24 18.99
CA LEU A 82 -11.29 -12.25 18.91
C LEU A 82 -10.75 -13.68 19.06
N ALA A 83 -9.59 -13.92 18.50
CA ALA A 83 -8.96 -15.23 18.57
C ALA A 83 -8.49 -15.61 19.99
N ALA A 84 -7.98 -14.65 20.74
CA ALA A 84 -7.43 -14.89 22.08
C ALA A 84 -8.24 -14.19 23.19
N SER A 85 -8.77 -13.00 22.95
CA SER A 85 -9.31 -12.12 24.02
C SER A 85 -10.84 -12.17 24.16
N GLY A 86 -11.54 -13.17 23.56
CA GLY A 86 -13.00 -13.29 23.64
C GLY A 86 -13.74 -12.32 22.73
N SER A 87 -14.80 -11.67 23.21
CA SER A 87 -15.62 -10.75 22.41
C SER A 87 -15.42 -9.30 22.83
N LEU A 88 -15.53 -8.39 21.89
CA LEU A 88 -15.44 -6.94 22.12
C LEU A 88 -16.61 -6.25 21.42
N GLU A 89 -17.45 -5.59 22.18
CA GLU A 89 -18.56 -4.77 21.68
C GLU A 89 -18.10 -3.38 21.29
N GLY A 90 -18.79 -2.76 20.30
CA GLY A 90 -18.53 -1.41 19.85
C GLY A 90 -19.78 -0.74 19.31
N ASP A 91 -19.93 0.55 19.53
CA ASP A 91 -21.03 1.33 18.93
C ASP A 91 -20.86 1.48 17.41
N ILE A 92 -19.61 1.47 16.95
CA ILE A 92 -19.23 1.61 15.53
C ILE A 92 -18.11 0.61 15.24
N LEU A 93 -18.28 -0.18 14.19
CA LEU A 93 -17.30 -1.14 13.70
C LEU A 93 -16.77 -0.70 12.34
N ILE A 94 -15.45 -0.68 12.17
CA ILE A 94 -14.81 -0.31 10.91
C ILE A 94 -13.90 -1.46 10.45
N VAL A 95 -14.19 -2.03 9.29
CA VAL A 95 -13.38 -3.09 8.68
C VAL A 95 -12.39 -2.47 7.70
N ALA A 96 -11.11 -2.53 8.06
CA ALA A 96 -9.99 -1.99 7.29
C ALA A 96 -8.87 -3.04 7.10
N THR A 97 -9.28 -4.30 6.89
CA THR A 97 -8.40 -5.47 6.75
C THR A 97 -7.50 -5.41 5.53
N GLY A 98 -7.86 -4.60 4.54
CA GLY A 98 -7.05 -4.35 3.37
C GLY A 98 -6.99 -5.55 2.41
N SER A 99 -5.79 -5.95 2.01
CA SER A 99 -5.57 -6.99 1.01
C SER A 99 -4.35 -7.83 1.33
N LYS A 100 -4.27 -9.03 0.71
CA LYS A 100 -3.06 -9.87 0.66
C LYS A 100 -2.31 -9.60 -0.63
N TYR A 101 -1.00 -9.73 -0.59
CA TYR A 101 -0.12 -9.53 -1.74
C TYR A 101 1.08 -10.48 -1.65
N ALA A 102 1.74 -10.70 -2.79
CA ALA A 102 2.92 -11.55 -2.85
C ALA A 102 4.06 -11.03 -1.94
N GLN A 103 4.76 -11.97 -1.32
CA GLN A 103 5.99 -11.69 -0.59
C GLN A 103 7.09 -11.24 -1.56
N PRO A 104 8.04 -10.43 -1.10
CA PRO A 104 8.16 -9.86 0.24
C PRO A 104 7.51 -8.48 0.37
N PHE A 105 6.64 -8.08 -0.57
CA PHE A 105 6.10 -6.71 -0.64
C PHE A 105 5.00 -6.43 0.39
N LYS A 106 4.44 -7.48 0.99
CA LYS A 106 3.47 -7.40 2.08
C LYS A 106 3.66 -8.58 3.03
N ALA A 107 3.47 -8.35 4.32
CA ALA A 107 3.52 -9.43 5.31
C ALA A 107 2.40 -10.45 5.02
N SER A 108 2.74 -11.73 4.93
CA SER A 108 1.77 -12.82 4.67
C SER A 108 1.09 -13.32 5.94
N GLY A 109 1.64 -13.03 7.10
CA GLY A 109 1.16 -13.43 8.42
C GLY A 109 1.31 -12.31 9.44
N ASP A 110 1.28 -12.68 10.73
CA ASP A 110 1.29 -11.75 11.86
C ASP A 110 2.70 -11.46 12.39
N SER A 111 3.66 -12.28 12.03
CA SER A 111 5.04 -12.20 12.49
C SER A 111 5.84 -11.15 11.71
N ILE A 112 6.34 -10.14 12.41
CA ILE A 112 7.27 -9.15 11.84
C ILE A 112 8.62 -9.79 11.54
N SER A 113 9.07 -10.77 12.35
CA SER A 113 10.32 -11.51 12.09
C SER A 113 10.25 -12.29 10.79
N ASP A 114 9.10 -12.96 10.50
CA ASP A 114 8.93 -13.70 9.25
C ASP A 114 8.90 -12.78 8.03
N PHE A 115 8.26 -11.59 8.17
CA PHE A 115 8.30 -10.58 7.12
C PHE A 115 9.73 -10.10 6.85
N ARG A 116 10.53 -9.83 7.91
CA ARG A 116 11.94 -9.47 7.78
C ARG A 116 12.74 -10.56 7.10
N SER A 117 12.58 -11.81 7.55
CA SER A 117 13.27 -12.97 6.98
C SER A 117 12.93 -13.19 5.52
N ALA A 118 11.64 -13.09 5.15
CA ALA A 118 11.19 -13.20 3.76
C ALA A 118 11.79 -12.11 2.86
N LEU A 119 11.89 -10.87 3.36
CA LEU A 119 12.46 -9.76 2.60
C LEU A 119 13.97 -9.93 2.42
N LEU A 120 14.70 -10.28 3.47
CA LEU A 120 16.13 -10.53 3.40
C LEU A 120 16.46 -11.73 2.51
N HIS A 121 15.67 -12.81 2.59
CA HIS A 121 15.83 -13.96 1.71
C HIS A 121 15.62 -13.56 0.23
N ALA A 122 14.57 -12.80 -0.08
CA ALA A 122 14.35 -12.30 -1.42
C ALA A 122 15.48 -11.36 -1.91
N HIS A 123 16.07 -10.56 -1.00
CA HIS A 123 17.24 -9.74 -1.30
C HIS A 123 18.44 -10.61 -1.73
N GLU A 124 18.76 -11.65 -0.95
CA GLU A 124 19.89 -12.53 -1.28
C GLU A 124 19.66 -13.31 -2.58
N GLN A 125 18.43 -13.78 -2.83
CA GLN A 125 18.07 -14.36 -4.12
C GLN A 125 18.26 -13.35 -5.26
N LEU A 126 17.76 -12.11 -5.08
CA LEU A 126 17.89 -11.05 -6.06
C LEU A 126 19.35 -10.68 -6.31
N LYS A 127 20.18 -10.64 -5.27
CA LYS A 127 21.62 -10.36 -5.38
C LYS A 127 22.34 -11.42 -6.20
N ALA A 128 22.01 -12.69 -5.99
CA ALA A 128 22.61 -13.83 -6.71
C ALA A 128 22.14 -13.94 -8.17
N ALA A 129 20.90 -13.54 -8.47
CA ALA A 129 20.32 -13.64 -9.79
C ALA A 129 21.00 -12.71 -10.81
N ARG A 130 21.26 -13.21 -12.03
CA ARG A 130 21.68 -12.39 -13.19
C ARG A 130 20.49 -11.92 -14.00
N SER A 131 19.48 -12.79 -14.14
CA SER A 131 18.24 -12.52 -14.85
C SER A 131 17.05 -12.53 -13.90
N VAL A 132 16.18 -11.53 -14.02
CA VAL A 132 15.02 -11.32 -13.17
C VAL A 132 13.79 -11.12 -14.03
N ALA A 133 12.78 -11.97 -13.88
CA ALA A 133 11.47 -11.79 -14.47
C ALA A 133 10.49 -11.22 -13.45
N ILE A 134 9.75 -10.19 -13.82
CA ILE A 134 8.71 -9.58 -13.01
C ILE A 134 7.38 -9.80 -13.71
N VAL A 135 6.52 -10.64 -13.15
CA VAL A 135 5.23 -10.99 -13.74
C VAL A 135 4.13 -10.14 -13.14
N GLY A 136 3.64 -9.19 -13.94
CA GLY A 136 2.67 -8.17 -13.57
C GLY A 136 3.27 -6.77 -13.65
N ALA A 137 2.81 -5.95 -14.62
CA ALA A 137 3.28 -4.58 -14.82
C ALA A 137 2.32 -3.53 -14.21
N GLY A 138 1.73 -3.84 -13.06
CA GLY A 138 1.10 -2.84 -12.20
C GLY A 138 2.12 -1.96 -11.46
N ALA A 139 1.65 -1.11 -10.55
CA ALA A 139 2.53 -0.17 -9.83
C ALA A 139 3.71 -0.87 -9.14
N VAL A 140 3.46 -2.00 -8.45
CA VAL A 140 4.52 -2.75 -7.75
C VAL A 140 5.56 -3.30 -8.72
N GLY A 141 5.14 -3.91 -9.83
CA GLY A 141 6.09 -4.51 -10.79
C GLY A 141 6.93 -3.47 -11.51
N VAL A 142 6.31 -2.37 -11.94
CA VAL A 142 7.00 -1.26 -12.60
C VAL A 142 7.97 -0.56 -11.65
N GLU A 143 7.56 -0.30 -10.41
CA GLU A 143 8.44 0.28 -9.38
C GLU A 143 9.60 -0.68 -9.04
N LEU A 144 9.33 -1.98 -8.92
CA LEU A 144 10.37 -2.99 -8.63
C LEU A 144 11.42 -3.04 -9.75
N ALA A 145 10.98 -3.07 -11.02
CA ALA A 145 11.89 -3.02 -12.16
C ALA A 145 12.82 -1.80 -12.09
N GLY A 146 12.26 -0.63 -11.81
CA GLY A 146 13.03 0.61 -11.65
C GLY A 146 13.98 0.60 -10.45
N GLU A 147 13.57 0.05 -9.32
CA GLU A 147 14.43 -0.07 -8.13
C GLU A 147 15.59 -1.05 -8.38
N ILE A 148 15.33 -2.20 -9.01
CA ILE A 148 16.38 -3.17 -9.36
C ILE A 148 17.37 -2.57 -10.35
N ALA A 149 16.89 -1.97 -11.44
CA ALA A 149 17.74 -1.36 -12.47
C ALA A 149 18.62 -0.22 -11.89
N THR A 150 18.08 0.51 -10.89
CA THR A 150 18.84 1.60 -10.24
C THR A 150 19.84 1.08 -9.21
N GLY A 151 19.41 0.15 -8.34
CA GLY A 151 20.21 -0.26 -7.19
C GLY A 151 21.12 -1.45 -7.42
N MET A 152 20.87 -2.23 -8.50
CA MET A 152 21.65 -3.41 -8.89
C MET A 152 21.89 -3.42 -10.40
N PRO A 153 22.65 -2.46 -10.94
CA PRO A 153 22.88 -2.34 -12.38
C PRO A 153 23.58 -3.60 -12.96
N GLY A 154 23.31 -3.87 -14.24
CA GLY A 154 23.87 -5.03 -14.96
C GLY A 154 23.05 -6.31 -14.87
N LYS A 155 21.90 -6.30 -14.17
CA LYS A 155 20.94 -7.41 -14.20
C LYS A 155 20.08 -7.32 -15.48
N GLN A 156 19.83 -8.47 -16.12
CA GLN A 156 18.79 -8.58 -17.14
C GLN A 156 17.43 -8.54 -16.45
N ILE A 157 16.55 -7.61 -16.83
CA ILE A 157 15.23 -7.43 -16.20
C ILE A 157 14.14 -7.52 -17.28
N ASP A 158 13.24 -8.48 -17.12
CA ASP A 158 12.10 -8.72 -17.98
C ASP A 158 10.81 -8.43 -17.23
N LEU A 159 10.06 -7.41 -17.65
CA LEU A 159 8.77 -7.03 -17.08
C LEU A 159 7.65 -7.53 -17.99
N ILE A 160 6.84 -8.47 -17.49
CA ILE A 160 5.80 -9.15 -18.26
C ILE A 160 4.42 -8.59 -17.89
N SER A 161 3.64 -8.23 -18.90
CA SER A 161 2.28 -7.69 -18.75
C SER A 161 1.31 -8.37 -19.71
N ALA A 162 0.20 -8.86 -19.16
CA ALA A 162 -0.92 -9.36 -19.96
C ALA A 162 -1.67 -8.24 -20.74
N THR A 163 -1.51 -6.98 -20.31
CA THR A 163 -2.15 -5.84 -21.00
C THR A 163 -1.33 -5.34 -22.18
N ALA A 164 -2.01 -4.83 -23.21
CA ALA A 164 -1.38 -4.28 -24.41
C ALA A 164 -0.63 -2.95 -24.17
N MET A 165 -0.79 -2.35 -23.00
CA MET A 165 -0.10 -1.12 -22.59
C MET A 165 0.09 -1.06 -21.09
N LEU A 166 1.07 -0.29 -20.61
CA LEU A 166 1.24 0.00 -19.20
C LEU A 166 0.13 0.93 -18.70
N PHE A 167 -0.47 0.62 -17.55
CA PHE A 167 -1.51 1.44 -16.88
C PHE A 167 -2.69 1.82 -17.78
N PRO A 168 -3.43 0.85 -18.37
CA PRO A 168 -4.52 1.12 -19.31
C PRO A 168 -5.65 1.97 -18.72
N ASP A 169 -5.86 1.93 -17.40
CA ASP A 169 -6.90 2.70 -16.70
C ASP A 169 -6.54 4.17 -16.48
N PHE A 170 -5.35 4.60 -16.92
CA PHE A 170 -4.87 5.97 -16.80
C PHE A 170 -4.68 6.64 -18.16
N THR A 171 -4.33 7.94 -18.13
CA THR A 171 -3.96 8.63 -19.36
C THR A 171 -2.83 7.90 -20.10
N PRO A 172 -2.94 7.68 -21.43
CA PRO A 172 -1.89 6.98 -22.20
C PRO A 172 -0.49 7.60 -22.07
N ALA A 173 -0.42 8.87 -21.72
CA ALA A 173 0.86 9.55 -21.47
C ALA A 173 1.65 8.96 -20.30
N LEU A 174 0.98 8.41 -19.29
CA LEU A 174 1.65 7.73 -18.17
C LEU A 174 2.39 6.49 -18.66
N GLY A 175 1.70 5.59 -19.37
CA GLY A 175 2.27 4.34 -19.87
C GLY A 175 3.43 4.59 -20.83
N ARG A 176 3.29 5.55 -21.75
CA ARG A 176 4.38 5.92 -22.69
C ARG A 176 5.61 6.46 -21.96
N ARG A 177 5.43 7.36 -20.95
CA ARG A 177 6.57 7.90 -20.18
C ARG A 177 7.26 6.80 -19.39
N LEU A 178 6.53 5.94 -18.70
CA LEU A 178 7.11 4.83 -17.94
C LEU A 178 7.82 3.82 -18.85
N GLY A 179 7.24 3.50 -20.01
CA GLY A 179 7.89 2.62 -20.99
C GLY A 179 9.21 3.20 -21.52
N ALA A 180 9.25 4.49 -21.84
CA ALA A 180 10.47 5.16 -22.28
C ALA A 180 11.56 5.20 -21.18
N GLU A 181 11.15 5.48 -19.91
CA GLU A 181 12.08 5.47 -18.78
C GLU A 181 12.63 4.07 -18.49
N LEU A 182 11.76 3.01 -18.54
CA LEU A 182 12.18 1.62 -18.35
C LEU A 182 13.16 1.18 -19.45
N ALA A 183 12.89 1.51 -20.72
CA ALA A 183 13.78 1.24 -21.83
C ALA A 183 15.13 1.94 -21.65
N ALA A 184 15.15 3.20 -21.19
CA ALA A 184 16.38 3.94 -20.87
C ALA A 184 17.15 3.41 -19.65
N MET A 185 16.57 2.43 -18.93
CA MET A 185 17.17 1.71 -17.81
C MET A 185 17.49 0.25 -18.16
N ASP A 186 17.49 -0.11 -19.45
CA ASP A 186 17.73 -1.46 -19.98
C ASP A 186 16.75 -2.51 -19.43
N VAL A 187 15.50 -2.12 -19.16
CA VAL A 187 14.42 -3.04 -18.78
C VAL A 187 13.63 -3.45 -20.01
N SER A 188 13.57 -4.75 -20.29
CA SER A 188 12.74 -5.33 -21.35
C SER A 188 11.29 -5.41 -20.91
N VAL A 189 10.38 -4.75 -21.64
CA VAL A 189 8.95 -4.76 -21.33
C VAL A 189 8.17 -5.57 -22.36
N HIS A 190 7.54 -6.66 -21.91
CA HIS A 190 6.75 -7.58 -22.73
C HIS A 190 5.25 -7.31 -22.50
N LEU A 191 4.62 -6.57 -23.41
CA LEU A 191 3.21 -6.24 -23.38
C LEU A 191 2.36 -7.28 -24.12
N GLY A 192 1.11 -7.50 -23.71
CA GLY A 192 0.23 -8.53 -24.27
C GLY A 192 0.75 -9.96 -24.01
N ALA A 193 1.67 -10.11 -23.05
CA ALA A 193 2.34 -11.35 -22.71
C ALA A 193 1.78 -11.93 -21.40
N THR A 194 1.16 -13.10 -21.49
CA THR A 194 0.61 -13.80 -20.33
C THR A 194 1.54 -14.92 -19.89
N ALA A 195 2.03 -14.83 -18.67
CA ALA A 195 2.82 -15.90 -18.07
C ALA A 195 1.93 -17.09 -17.70
N GLU A 196 2.34 -18.29 -18.09
CA GLU A 196 1.62 -19.53 -17.85
C GLU A 196 2.40 -20.47 -16.91
N GLY A 197 1.69 -21.38 -16.26
CA GLY A 197 2.29 -22.46 -15.47
C GLY A 197 3.03 -22.00 -14.20
N LEU A 198 2.85 -20.76 -13.74
CA LEU A 198 3.41 -20.32 -12.46
C LEU A 198 2.79 -21.12 -11.32
N ARG A 199 3.56 -22.03 -10.72
CA ARG A 199 3.14 -22.86 -9.59
C ARG A 199 3.08 -22.08 -8.28
N GLU A 200 3.97 -21.10 -8.12
CA GLU A 200 4.03 -20.24 -6.95
C GLU A 200 3.73 -18.78 -7.37
N ILE A 201 2.68 -18.20 -6.79
CA ILE A 201 2.21 -16.85 -7.08
C ILE A 201 2.27 -15.90 -5.89
N MET A 202 2.69 -16.41 -4.73
CA MET A 202 2.75 -15.62 -3.49
C MET A 202 4.17 -15.38 -3.00
N ARG A 203 5.18 -15.99 -3.63
CA ARG A 203 6.60 -15.83 -3.29
C ARG A 203 7.47 -15.78 -4.54
N PRO A 204 8.66 -15.18 -4.44
CA PRO A 204 9.67 -15.30 -5.48
C PRO A 204 10.00 -16.77 -5.76
N THR A 205 10.24 -17.10 -7.02
CA THR A 205 10.58 -18.43 -7.49
C THR A 205 11.64 -18.33 -8.60
N SER A 206 12.07 -19.46 -9.17
CA SER A 206 13.04 -19.53 -10.25
C SER A 206 12.65 -20.61 -11.24
N GLY A 207 13.25 -20.60 -12.44
CA GLY A 207 13.08 -21.62 -13.43
C GLY A 207 12.46 -21.13 -14.75
N PRO A 208 11.95 -22.06 -15.57
CA PRO A 208 11.35 -21.70 -16.84
C PRO A 208 10.04 -20.92 -16.64
N LEU A 209 9.87 -19.86 -17.41
CA LEU A 209 8.68 -19.06 -17.49
C LEU A 209 8.08 -19.22 -18.88
N ALA A 210 6.94 -19.89 -18.96
CA ALA A 210 6.19 -20.01 -20.21
C ALA A 210 5.39 -18.73 -20.45
N ILE A 211 5.41 -18.25 -21.69
CA ILE A 211 4.61 -17.12 -22.14
C ILE A 211 3.66 -17.59 -23.23
N ALA A 212 2.36 -17.32 -23.06
CA ALA A 212 1.33 -17.73 -23.99
C ALA A 212 1.66 -17.29 -25.43
N GLY A 213 1.70 -18.24 -26.35
CA GLY A 213 1.99 -17.97 -27.77
C GLY A 213 3.42 -17.53 -28.11
N GLN A 214 4.35 -17.63 -27.16
CA GLN A 214 5.77 -17.28 -27.32
C GLN A 214 6.69 -18.39 -26.81
N SER A 215 7.97 -18.30 -27.14
CA SER A 215 8.99 -19.16 -26.55
C SER A 215 9.14 -18.89 -25.07
N SER A 216 9.24 -19.96 -24.27
CA SER A 216 9.58 -19.84 -22.85
C SER A 216 11.02 -19.35 -22.67
N PHE A 217 11.27 -18.63 -21.60
CA PHE A 217 12.62 -18.28 -21.17
C PHE A 217 12.82 -18.63 -19.70
N ALA A 218 14.06 -18.84 -19.31
CA ALA A 218 14.41 -19.11 -17.93
C ALA A 218 14.84 -17.81 -17.26
N ALA A 219 14.40 -17.60 -16.02
CA ALA A 219 14.90 -16.53 -15.15
C ALA A 219 15.49 -17.12 -13.88
N ASP A 220 16.61 -16.56 -13.44
CA ASP A 220 17.23 -16.95 -12.18
C ASP A 220 16.30 -16.63 -10.99
N LEU A 221 15.51 -15.57 -11.14
CA LEU A 221 14.50 -15.15 -10.15
C LEU A 221 13.24 -14.60 -10.81
N ILE A 222 12.09 -15.04 -10.34
CA ILE A 222 10.77 -14.58 -10.82
C ILE A 222 10.01 -13.95 -9.64
N PHE A 223 9.58 -12.70 -9.79
CA PHE A 223 8.69 -12.02 -8.86
C PHE A 223 7.25 -12.04 -9.40
N PRO A 224 6.32 -12.82 -8.81
CA PRO A 224 4.92 -12.81 -9.19
C PRO A 224 4.19 -11.64 -8.50
N VAL A 225 3.98 -10.52 -9.22
CA VAL A 225 3.35 -9.31 -8.68
C VAL A 225 2.01 -9.02 -9.39
N MET A 226 1.17 -10.03 -9.45
CA MET A 226 -0.06 -10.09 -10.25
C MET A 226 -1.29 -9.47 -9.56
N GLY A 227 -1.11 -8.53 -8.65
CA GLY A 227 -2.19 -7.80 -8.01
C GLY A 227 -2.51 -8.24 -6.58
N ALA A 228 -3.23 -7.36 -5.90
CA ALA A 228 -3.66 -7.57 -4.51
C ALA A 228 -4.99 -8.34 -4.47
N LYS A 229 -5.17 -9.21 -3.47
CA LYS A 229 -6.43 -9.90 -3.18
C LYS A 229 -7.04 -9.34 -1.90
N PRO A 230 -8.28 -8.79 -1.92
CA PRO A 230 -8.93 -8.25 -0.73
C PRO A 230 -9.01 -9.29 0.40
N ASP A 231 -8.72 -8.87 1.63
CA ASP A 231 -8.87 -9.72 2.82
C ASP A 231 -10.30 -9.58 3.39
N ASN A 232 -11.24 -10.22 2.73
CA ASN A 232 -12.66 -10.07 2.90
C ASN A 232 -13.33 -11.16 3.77
N ALA A 233 -12.56 -12.06 4.38
CA ALA A 233 -13.08 -13.22 5.11
C ALA A 233 -14.13 -12.84 6.17
N LEU A 234 -13.87 -11.80 6.95
CA LEU A 234 -14.79 -11.32 7.98
C LEU A 234 -16.13 -10.81 7.42
N LEU A 235 -16.10 -10.23 6.22
CA LEU A 235 -17.26 -9.60 5.61
C LEU A 235 -18.16 -10.61 4.88
N LYS A 236 -17.65 -11.81 4.58
CA LYS A 236 -18.46 -12.87 3.91
C LYS A 236 -19.62 -13.36 4.77
N ALA A 237 -19.47 -13.32 6.09
CA ALA A 237 -20.52 -13.72 7.03
C ALA A 237 -21.52 -12.59 7.33
N LEU A 238 -21.28 -11.37 6.84
CA LEU A 238 -22.17 -10.24 7.12
C LEU A 238 -23.45 -10.36 6.27
N PRO A 239 -24.63 -10.31 6.90
CA PRO A 239 -25.89 -10.41 6.16
C PRO A 239 -26.02 -9.33 5.08
N GLY A 240 -26.44 -9.75 3.88
CA GLY A 240 -26.60 -8.84 2.73
C GLY A 240 -25.30 -8.35 2.09
N ALA A 241 -24.13 -8.83 2.52
CA ALA A 241 -22.88 -8.47 1.88
C ALA A 241 -22.80 -9.04 0.46
N ALA A 242 -22.51 -8.18 -0.51
CA ALA A 242 -22.21 -8.54 -1.89
C ALA A 242 -20.73 -8.15 -2.20
N PHE A 243 -20.17 -8.77 -3.23
CA PHE A 243 -18.77 -8.56 -3.59
C PHE A 243 -18.63 -8.27 -5.08
N ASP A 244 -17.68 -7.40 -5.44
CA ASP A 244 -17.32 -7.17 -6.82
C ASP A 244 -16.44 -8.33 -7.40
N PRO A 245 -16.17 -8.34 -8.71
CA PRO A 245 -15.34 -9.37 -9.33
C PRO A 245 -13.92 -9.49 -8.76
N LEU A 246 -13.41 -8.45 -8.12
CA LEU A 246 -12.11 -8.47 -7.44
C LEU A 246 -12.20 -9.04 -6.01
N GLY A 247 -13.42 -9.28 -5.50
CA GLY A 247 -13.68 -9.76 -4.14
C GLY A 247 -13.74 -8.65 -3.09
N ARG A 248 -13.85 -7.37 -3.48
CA ARG A 248 -14.08 -6.26 -2.56
C ARG A 248 -15.54 -6.23 -2.15
N VAL A 249 -15.82 -5.97 -0.87
CA VAL A 249 -17.21 -5.85 -0.43
C VAL A 249 -17.86 -4.60 -1.02
N ALA A 250 -19.05 -4.77 -1.59
CA ALA A 250 -19.88 -3.66 -2.05
C ALA A 250 -20.33 -2.82 -0.86
N VAL A 251 -20.21 -1.51 -0.98
CA VAL A 251 -20.59 -0.55 0.07
C VAL A 251 -21.59 0.48 -0.49
N ASP A 252 -22.42 0.98 0.39
CA ASP A 252 -23.32 2.08 0.06
C ASP A 252 -22.59 3.45 -0.01
N LYS A 253 -23.33 4.50 -0.25
CA LYS A 253 -22.82 5.88 -0.37
C LYS A 253 -22.13 6.39 0.90
N TRP A 254 -22.29 5.72 2.01
CA TRP A 254 -21.69 6.07 3.30
C TRP A 254 -20.66 5.01 3.74
N LEU A 255 -20.23 4.14 2.84
CA LEU A 255 -19.23 3.10 3.06
C LEU A 255 -19.71 1.99 4.01
N ARG A 256 -21.03 1.69 4.06
CA ARG A 256 -21.60 0.57 4.82
C ARG A 256 -21.77 -0.65 3.91
N PRO A 257 -21.26 -1.83 4.28
CA PRO A 257 -21.50 -3.08 3.56
C PRO A 257 -22.86 -3.66 3.94
N GLY A 258 -23.56 -4.27 2.97
CA GLY A 258 -24.79 -5.06 3.22
C GLY A 258 -25.92 -4.31 3.92
N GLY A 259 -25.95 -2.97 3.90
CA GLY A 259 -26.96 -2.19 4.61
C GLY A 259 -26.83 -2.17 6.15
N ALA A 260 -25.72 -2.68 6.69
CA ALA A 260 -25.42 -2.65 8.13
C ALA A 260 -25.45 -1.21 8.66
N ARG A 261 -26.03 -1.02 9.86
CA ARG A 261 -26.22 0.35 10.40
C ARG A 261 -24.96 0.94 11.00
N ASN A 262 -24.18 0.09 11.69
CA ASN A 262 -23.01 0.48 12.49
C ASN A 262 -21.68 -0.11 11.99
N VAL A 263 -21.70 -0.82 10.84
CA VAL A 263 -20.49 -1.40 10.23
C VAL A 263 -20.11 -0.58 9.00
N PHE A 264 -18.82 -0.25 8.91
CA PHE A 264 -18.22 0.46 7.78
C PHE A 264 -17.05 -0.34 7.22
N ALA A 265 -16.78 -0.20 5.93
CA ALA A 265 -15.62 -0.82 5.28
C ALA A 265 -14.91 0.17 4.36
N LEU A 266 -13.58 0.17 4.38
CA LEU A 266 -12.77 1.04 3.52
C LEU A 266 -11.38 0.45 3.23
N GLY A 267 -10.67 1.08 2.30
CA GLY A 267 -9.40 0.59 1.79
C GLY A 267 -9.58 -0.53 0.80
N ASP A 268 -8.55 -1.37 0.65
CA ASP A 268 -8.52 -2.41 -0.39
C ASP A 268 -9.63 -3.46 -0.25
N VAL A 269 -10.23 -3.61 0.93
CA VAL A 269 -11.30 -4.58 1.18
C VAL A 269 -12.66 -4.12 0.64
N ALA A 270 -12.84 -2.82 0.36
CA ALA A 270 -14.12 -2.21 0.01
C ALA A 270 -14.17 -1.67 -1.42
N ALA A 271 -15.27 -1.93 -2.12
CA ALA A 271 -15.56 -1.41 -3.46
C ALA A 271 -16.14 0.02 -3.36
N THR A 272 -15.29 0.98 -3.04
CA THR A 272 -15.66 2.40 -2.84
C THR A 272 -15.74 3.20 -4.15
N GLY A 273 -15.39 2.58 -5.29
CA GLY A 273 -15.18 3.26 -6.57
C GLY A 273 -13.75 3.72 -6.80
N ASP A 274 -12.89 3.68 -5.77
CA ASP A 274 -11.46 3.98 -5.92
C ASP A 274 -10.62 2.74 -6.22
N LEU A 275 -9.39 2.97 -6.67
CA LEU A 275 -8.37 1.94 -6.83
C LEU A 275 -7.80 1.52 -5.46
N MET A 276 -7.26 0.30 -5.37
CA MET A 276 -6.57 -0.21 -4.18
C MET A 276 -5.19 0.44 -4.02
N THR A 277 -5.17 1.70 -3.60
CA THR A 277 -3.95 2.50 -3.45
C THR A 277 -3.95 3.29 -2.14
N ILE A 278 -2.74 3.61 -1.66
CA ILE A 278 -2.59 4.49 -0.49
C ILE A 278 -3.16 5.89 -0.74
N VAL A 279 -3.18 6.32 -2.01
CA VAL A 279 -3.75 7.62 -2.40
C VAL A 279 -5.27 7.62 -2.24
N ALA A 280 -5.94 6.52 -2.57
CA ALA A 280 -7.37 6.35 -2.34
C ALA A 280 -7.71 6.45 -0.84
N ILE A 281 -6.92 5.81 0.01
CA ILE A 281 -7.08 5.86 1.46
C ILE A 281 -6.95 7.29 1.99
N SER A 282 -6.09 8.13 1.40
CA SER A 282 -5.96 9.54 1.80
C SER A 282 -7.20 10.38 1.57
N ARG A 283 -8.17 9.89 0.80
CA ARG A 283 -9.51 10.47 0.59
C ARG A 283 -10.57 9.77 1.43
N GLN A 284 -10.59 8.44 1.41
CA GLN A 284 -11.59 7.63 2.12
C GLN A 284 -11.56 7.84 3.63
N ALA A 285 -10.38 7.75 4.24
CA ALA A 285 -10.26 7.78 5.70
C ALA A 285 -10.61 9.15 6.31
N PRO A 286 -10.17 10.30 5.80
CA PRO A 286 -10.62 11.61 6.29
C PRO A 286 -12.12 11.85 6.12
N TRP A 287 -12.70 11.37 4.99
CA TRP A 287 -14.13 11.49 4.78
C TRP A 287 -14.92 10.67 5.82
N LEU A 288 -14.55 9.38 6.01
CA LEU A 288 -15.21 8.51 6.99
C LEU A 288 -15.01 9.02 8.42
N ALA A 289 -13.82 9.51 8.77
CA ALA A 289 -13.59 10.12 10.07
C ALA A 289 -14.52 11.30 10.32
N LYS A 290 -14.73 12.16 9.32
CA LYS A 290 -15.66 13.30 9.42
C LYS A 290 -17.10 12.83 9.58
N ALA A 291 -17.53 11.80 8.84
CA ALA A 291 -18.86 11.22 8.93
C ALA A 291 -19.11 10.62 10.33
N ILE A 292 -18.16 9.81 10.83
CA ILE A 292 -18.25 9.20 12.16
C ILE A 292 -18.27 10.26 13.28
N LYS A 293 -17.46 11.31 13.17
CA LYS A 293 -17.49 12.47 14.11
C LYS A 293 -18.89 13.09 14.18
N ALA A 294 -19.54 13.27 13.03
CA ALA A 294 -20.88 13.83 12.98
C ALA A 294 -21.92 12.88 13.59
N VAL A 295 -21.80 11.57 13.35
CA VAL A 295 -22.67 10.53 13.96
C VAL A 295 -22.50 10.49 15.47
N ILE A 296 -21.28 10.53 15.99
CA ILE A 296 -21.00 10.59 17.43
C ILE A 296 -21.60 11.85 18.07
N ALA A 297 -21.63 12.96 17.32
CA ALA A 297 -22.30 14.22 17.73
C ALA A 297 -23.84 14.20 17.57
N GLY A 298 -24.45 13.04 17.26
CA GLY A 298 -25.91 12.86 17.18
C GLY A 298 -26.53 13.19 15.82
N ARG A 299 -25.73 13.43 14.76
CA ARG A 299 -26.26 13.64 13.40
C ARG A 299 -26.60 12.31 12.75
N ALA A 300 -27.73 12.23 12.06
CA ALA A 300 -28.05 11.06 11.22
C ALA A 300 -27.10 10.96 10.04
N LEU A 301 -26.56 9.76 9.81
CA LEU A 301 -25.58 9.50 8.75
C LEU A 301 -26.15 9.83 7.36
N GLU A 302 -27.42 9.51 7.13
CA GLU A 302 -28.13 9.71 5.86
C GLU A 302 -28.32 11.19 5.50
N LYS A 303 -28.15 12.10 6.45
CA LYS A 303 -28.15 13.57 6.23
C LYS A 303 -26.74 14.12 5.89
N LEU A 304 -25.71 13.27 5.91
CA LEU A 304 -24.35 13.68 5.57
C LEU A 304 -24.11 13.56 4.05
N PRO A 305 -23.20 14.36 3.50
CA PRO A 305 -22.77 14.20 2.10
C PRO A 305 -22.28 12.77 1.84
N HIS A 306 -22.55 12.27 0.65
CA HIS A 306 -22.09 10.96 0.21
C HIS A 306 -20.57 10.94 0.04
N TYR A 307 -19.96 9.76 0.20
CA TYR A 307 -18.60 9.54 -0.29
C TYR A 307 -18.60 9.66 -1.82
N SER A 308 -17.56 10.27 -2.34
CA SER A 308 -17.36 10.41 -3.78
C SER A 308 -15.92 10.03 -4.12
N PRO A 309 -15.70 8.98 -4.93
CA PRO A 309 -14.36 8.54 -5.31
C PRO A 309 -13.64 9.57 -6.20
N TRP A 310 -12.38 9.34 -6.49
CA TRP A 310 -11.63 10.14 -7.44
C TRP A 310 -12.21 9.98 -8.86
N ILE A 311 -12.48 11.08 -9.56
CA ILE A 311 -12.85 11.07 -10.99
C ILE A 311 -11.60 10.72 -11.82
N ALA A 312 -10.47 11.34 -11.50
CA ALA A 312 -9.17 11.04 -12.08
C ALA A 312 -8.22 10.67 -10.93
N PRO A 313 -8.10 9.38 -10.58
CA PRO A 313 -7.27 8.96 -9.45
C PRO A 313 -5.81 9.31 -9.70
N PRO A 314 -5.14 9.99 -8.76
CA PRO A 314 -3.71 10.22 -8.89
C PRO A 314 -2.95 8.92 -8.65
N ILE A 315 -1.85 8.77 -9.38
CA ILE A 315 -0.90 7.67 -9.20
C ILE A 315 0.54 8.19 -9.28
N LEU A 316 1.39 7.66 -8.40
CA LEU A 316 2.81 8.04 -8.33
C LEU A 316 3.64 6.78 -8.51
N VAL A 317 4.34 6.66 -9.64
CA VAL A 317 5.13 5.47 -10.02
C VAL A 317 6.61 5.88 -10.16
N PRO A 318 7.38 5.90 -9.06
CA PRO A 318 8.82 6.13 -9.14
C PRO A 318 9.54 4.91 -9.72
N LEU A 319 10.60 5.16 -10.46
CA LEU A 319 11.57 4.19 -10.95
C LEU A 319 12.90 4.47 -10.25
N GLY A 320 13.05 3.96 -9.05
CA GLY A 320 14.10 4.37 -8.13
C GLY A 320 13.90 5.80 -7.59
N PRO A 321 14.93 6.39 -6.95
CA PRO A 321 14.78 7.67 -6.24
C PRO A 321 14.65 8.90 -7.16
N LYS A 322 15.05 8.84 -8.44
CA LYS A 322 15.18 10.02 -9.32
C LYS A 322 14.28 9.99 -10.55
N ARG A 323 13.82 8.83 -11.01
CA ARG A 323 13.06 8.62 -12.25
C ARG A 323 11.61 8.27 -11.99
N GLY A 324 10.83 8.10 -13.05
CA GLY A 324 9.44 7.65 -12.99
C GLY A 324 8.46 8.61 -13.63
N ALA A 325 7.17 8.34 -13.46
CA ALA A 325 6.10 9.23 -13.89
C ALA A 325 4.91 9.13 -12.95
N SER A 326 4.06 10.15 -12.97
CA SER A 326 2.89 10.24 -12.12
C SER A 326 1.72 10.85 -12.86
N VAL A 327 0.50 10.57 -12.42
CA VAL A 327 -0.69 11.32 -12.82
C VAL A 327 -1.17 12.11 -11.61
N LEU A 328 -1.35 13.41 -11.79
CA LEU A 328 -1.90 14.32 -10.79
C LEU A 328 -3.34 14.71 -11.16
N PRO A 329 -4.24 14.91 -10.18
CA PRO A 329 -5.65 15.22 -10.43
C PRO A 329 -5.86 16.71 -10.78
N LEU A 330 -5.08 17.24 -11.72
CA LEU A 330 -5.12 18.64 -12.14
C LEU A 330 -6.13 18.90 -13.27
N THR A 331 -6.55 17.83 -13.97
CA THR A 331 -7.55 17.88 -15.03
C THR A 331 -8.58 16.75 -14.82
N LYS A 332 -9.69 16.76 -15.55
CA LYS A 332 -10.71 15.69 -15.49
C LYS A 332 -10.20 14.31 -15.90
N SER A 333 -9.18 14.25 -16.75
CA SER A 333 -8.53 13.00 -17.20
C SER A 333 -7.22 12.70 -16.47
N GLY A 334 -6.82 13.54 -15.52
CA GLY A 334 -5.51 13.51 -14.89
C GLY A 334 -4.43 14.14 -15.78
N PHE A 335 -3.37 14.65 -15.17
CA PHE A 335 -2.23 15.26 -15.85
C PHE A 335 -0.96 14.48 -15.58
N ALA A 336 -0.33 13.93 -16.64
CA ALA A 336 0.88 13.14 -16.51
C ALA A 336 2.11 14.02 -16.35
N VAL A 337 2.90 13.78 -15.28
CA VAL A 337 4.17 14.45 -14.98
C VAL A 337 5.33 13.44 -15.03
N GLY A 338 6.55 13.94 -15.27
CA GLY A 338 7.75 13.11 -15.39
C GLY A 338 8.47 12.85 -14.08
N GLY A 339 9.74 12.44 -14.20
CA GLY A 339 10.57 11.94 -13.09
C GLY A 339 10.83 12.96 -11.98
N PHE A 340 11.11 14.21 -12.29
CA PHE A 340 11.44 15.20 -11.25
C PHE A 340 10.30 15.43 -10.23
N PRO A 341 9.05 15.73 -10.63
CA PRO A 341 7.95 15.82 -9.66
C PRO A 341 7.69 14.49 -8.95
N THR A 342 7.74 13.36 -9.67
CA THR A 342 7.54 12.01 -9.09
C THR A 342 8.59 11.71 -8.02
N SER A 343 9.86 12.01 -8.29
CA SER A 343 10.97 11.88 -7.36
C SER A 343 10.77 12.71 -6.09
N LEU A 344 10.37 13.97 -6.25
CA LEU A 344 10.17 14.89 -5.14
C LEU A 344 9.01 14.45 -4.22
N ILE A 345 7.90 13.99 -4.82
CA ILE A 345 6.71 13.63 -4.06
C ILE A 345 6.85 12.25 -3.40
N LYS A 346 7.34 11.24 -4.13
CA LYS A 346 7.41 9.86 -3.65
C LYS A 346 8.80 9.24 -3.78
N GLY A 347 9.49 9.42 -4.91
CA GLY A 347 10.68 8.65 -5.27
C GLY A 347 11.80 8.69 -4.26
N LYS A 348 12.14 9.85 -3.72
CA LYS A 348 13.27 10.00 -2.78
C LYS A 348 13.03 9.27 -1.45
N SER A 349 11.86 9.43 -0.86
CA SER A 349 11.62 9.02 0.54
C SER A 349 10.56 7.96 0.71
N LEU A 350 9.80 7.63 -0.35
CA LEU A 350 8.67 6.71 -0.32
C LEU A 350 7.71 7.00 0.85
N PHE A 351 7.51 8.27 1.19
CA PHE A 351 6.70 8.76 2.32
C PHE A 351 7.18 8.35 3.72
N ILE A 352 8.34 7.73 3.89
CA ILE A 352 8.86 7.28 5.20
C ILE A 352 8.83 8.39 6.26
N PRO A 353 9.34 9.63 6.03
CA PRO A 353 9.33 10.66 7.07
C PRO A 353 7.92 11.00 7.57
N ARG A 354 6.93 11.00 6.67
CA ARG A 354 5.54 11.24 7.02
C ARG A 354 5.03 10.18 7.98
N TYR A 355 5.19 8.88 7.63
CA TYR A 355 4.68 7.78 8.45
C TYR A 355 5.43 7.68 9.77
N ARG A 356 6.75 7.85 9.79
CA ARG A 356 7.53 7.87 11.04
C ARG A 356 7.02 8.97 11.99
N LYS A 357 6.76 10.17 11.48
CA LYS A 357 6.13 11.25 12.27
C LYS A 357 4.73 10.87 12.75
N GLU A 358 3.92 10.26 11.91
CA GLU A 358 2.56 9.83 12.26
C GLU A 358 2.55 8.76 13.37
N PHE A 359 3.56 7.92 13.44
CA PHE A 359 3.73 6.88 14.46
C PHE A 359 4.58 7.36 15.66
N GLY A 360 4.96 8.62 15.72
CA GLY A 360 5.75 9.18 16.82
C GLY A 360 7.18 8.65 16.89
N VAL A 361 7.68 8.05 15.80
CA VAL A 361 9.06 7.56 15.71
C VAL A 361 9.95 8.74 15.37
N ILE A 362 10.64 9.29 16.39
CA ILE A 362 11.55 10.44 16.27
C ILE A 362 12.96 9.91 16.01
N ASP A 363 13.49 10.14 14.81
CA ASP A 363 14.87 9.83 14.48
C ASP A 363 15.85 10.89 14.94
N ARG A 364 17.03 10.44 15.40
CA ARG A 364 18.20 11.35 15.55
C ARG A 364 18.66 11.95 14.21
N TRP A 365 18.25 11.35 13.10
CA TRP A 365 18.50 11.80 11.73
C TRP A 365 17.68 13.04 11.34
N ASP A 366 16.45 13.17 11.83
CA ASP A 366 15.63 14.34 11.55
C ASP A 366 16.20 15.61 12.17
N LYS A 367 16.91 15.50 13.30
CA LYS A 367 17.61 16.64 13.92
C LYS A 367 18.82 17.12 13.11
N LYS A 368 19.53 16.23 12.40
CA LYS A 368 20.65 16.60 11.53
C LYS A 368 20.19 17.17 10.19
N ALA A 369 19.14 16.61 9.60
CA ALA A 369 18.55 17.12 8.36
C ALA A 369 17.89 18.51 8.54
N ALA A 370 17.27 18.75 9.69
CA ALA A 370 16.71 20.05 10.04
C ALA A 370 17.78 21.11 10.40
N ALA A 371 18.99 20.67 10.77
CA ALA A 371 20.13 21.54 11.07
C ALA A 371 21.00 21.85 9.83
N TRP A 372 20.80 21.14 8.71
CA TRP A 372 21.50 21.43 7.47
C TRP A 372 20.83 22.61 6.75
N ASN A 373 21.41 23.78 6.91
CA ASN A 373 21.04 25.02 6.20
C ASN A 373 22.08 25.28 5.11
N PRO A 374 21.74 25.09 3.82
CA PRO A 374 22.71 25.28 2.72
C PRO A 374 23.26 26.69 2.58
N ARG A 375 22.74 27.69 3.31
CA ARG A 375 23.23 29.06 3.30
C ARG A 375 24.34 29.35 4.32
N ARG A 376 24.79 28.36 5.12
CA ARG A 376 25.88 28.55 6.11
C ARG A 376 27.26 28.09 5.62
N ASP A 377 27.36 27.37 4.52
CA ASP A 377 28.63 26.84 4.02
C ASP A 377 29.34 27.70 2.96
N GLU A 378 28.78 28.86 2.58
CA GLU A 378 29.42 29.76 1.61
C GLU A 378 30.31 30.86 2.28
N SER A 379 30.50 30.84 3.60
CA SER A 379 31.25 31.93 4.30
C SER A 379 32.54 31.51 5.00
N THR A 380 33.23 30.46 4.53
CA THR A 380 34.61 30.19 5.00
C THR A 380 35.47 29.62 3.88
N SER A 381 35.66 30.42 2.84
CA SER A 381 36.87 30.32 1.99
C SER A 381 37.31 31.71 1.60
N THR A 382 37.99 32.37 2.55
CA THR A 382 38.86 33.51 2.21
C THR A 382 40.07 33.46 3.13
N ILE A 383 41.14 33.00 2.55
CA ILE A 383 42.53 33.49 2.57
C ILE A 383 43.18 33.66 3.98
N THR A 384 44.19 32.92 4.24
CA THR A 384 45.62 33.24 4.09
C THR A 384 46.45 31.98 4.04
#